data_409db45e66e9952638bfb8140518e3a8
#
_entry.id   409db45e66e9952638bfb8140518e3a8
#
_cell.length_a   1.000
_cell.length_b   1.000
_cell.length_c   1.000
_cell.angle_alpha   90.00
_cell.angle_beta   90.00
_cell.angle_gamma   90.00
#
_symmetry.space_group_name_H-M   'P 1'
#
loop_
_entity.id
_entity.type
_entity.pdbx_description
1 polymer ?
#
loop_
_entity_poly.entity_id
_entity_poly.type
_entity_poly.pdbx_seq_one_letter_code
_entity_poly.pdbx_strand_id
1 'polypeptide(L)' 'MKVMIRKSEGRLSAYVAKKDLEEPIVAMEKPDMWGGRITLANGWQLELPAMAADTALPITVEARRLSE' A
#
# COMPACT_ATOMS: atom_id res chain seq x y z
N MET A 1 -10.55 -4.17 0.89
CA MET A 1 -9.86 -5.08 -0.04
C MET A 1 -8.52 -5.53 0.54
N LYS A 2 -8.11 -6.72 0.18
CA LYS A 2 -6.81 -7.23 0.65
C LYS A 2 -5.71 -6.77 -0.29
N VAL A 3 -4.69 -6.17 0.29
CA VAL A 3 -3.57 -5.62 -0.46
C VAL A 3 -2.27 -6.11 0.20
N MET A 4 -1.36 -6.62 -0.60
CA MET A 4 -0.05 -7.02 -0.11
C MET A 4 0.93 -5.89 -0.36
N ILE A 5 1.57 -5.42 0.71
CA ILE A 5 2.60 -4.39 0.62
C ILE A 5 3.95 -5.08 0.55
N ARG A 6 4.72 -4.73 -0.46
CA ARG A 6 6.03 -5.34 -0.72
C ARG A 6 7.07 -4.25 -0.84
N LYS A 7 8.30 -4.60 -0.47
CA LYS A 7 9.44 -3.72 -0.66
C LYS A 7 10.47 -4.44 -1.51
N SER A 8 10.89 -3.82 -2.58
CA SER A 8 11.90 -4.37 -3.49
C SER A 8 12.84 -3.26 -3.90
N GLU A 9 14.15 -3.48 -3.67
CA GLU A 9 15.18 -2.52 -4.06
C GLU A 9 14.93 -1.12 -3.49
N GLY A 10 14.45 -1.06 -2.23
CA GLY A 10 14.16 0.21 -1.59
C GLY A 10 12.86 0.86 -2.00
N ARG A 11 12.09 0.22 -2.85
CA ARG A 11 10.81 0.75 -3.35
C ARG A 11 9.65 -0.04 -2.78
N LEU A 12 8.58 0.67 -2.42
CA LEU A 12 7.37 0.05 -1.92
C LEU A 12 6.37 -0.11 -3.07
N SER A 13 5.67 -1.24 -3.06
CA SER A 13 4.61 -1.49 -4.03
C SER A 13 3.44 -2.15 -3.35
N ALA A 14 2.26 -2.04 -3.98
CA ALA A 14 1.03 -2.64 -3.49
C ALA A 14 0.51 -3.61 -4.54
N TYR A 15 0.20 -4.83 -4.11
CA TYR A 15 -0.37 -5.85 -4.98
C TYR A 15 -1.81 -6.12 -4.55
N VAL A 16 -2.74 -5.95 -5.47
CA VAL A 16 -4.15 -6.21 -5.24
C VAL A 16 -4.50 -7.51 -5.92
N ALA A 17 -4.53 -8.59 -5.15
CA ALA A 17 -4.71 -9.95 -5.69
C ALA A 17 -6.03 -10.11 -6.46
N LYS A 18 -7.09 -9.50 -5.96
CA LYS A 18 -8.41 -9.59 -6.59
C LYS A 18 -8.43 -9.04 -8.01
N LYS A 19 -7.59 -8.06 -8.28
CA LYS A 19 -7.48 -7.42 -9.60
C LYS A 19 -6.23 -7.87 -10.35
N ASP A 20 -5.41 -8.71 -9.74
CA ASP A 20 -4.11 -9.10 -10.29
C ASP A 20 -3.31 -7.88 -10.72
N LEU A 21 -3.30 -6.88 -9.84
CA LEU A 21 -2.71 -5.57 -10.11
C LEU A 21 -1.58 -5.30 -9.13
N GLU A 22 -0.41 -4.96 -9.64
CA GLU A 22 0.70 -4.52 -8.80
C GLU A 22 1.19 -3.18 -9.31
N GLU A 23 1.25 -2.18 -8.41
CA GLU A 23 1.69 -0.84 -8.76
C GLU A 23 2.61 -0.30 -7.68
N PRO A 24 3.63 0.47 -8.05
CA PRO A 24 4.48 1.11 -7.05
C PRO A 24 3.70 2.20 -6.30
N ILE A 25 4.08 2.39 -5.05
CA ILE A 25 3.52 3.47 -4.23
C ILE A 25 4.32 4.73 -4.56
N VAL A 26 3.65 5.74 -5.09
CA VAL A 26 4.31 6.98 -5.53
C VAL A 26 4.17 8.12 -4.54
N ALA A 27 3.21 8.02 -3.61
CA ALA A 27 3.02 9.04 -2.58
C ALA A 27 2.44 8.42 -1.33
N MET A 28 2.79 8.96 -0.17
CA MET A 28 2.31 8.51 1.12
C MET A 28 1.96 9.72 1.96
N GLU A 29 0.80 9.67 2.62
CA GLU A 29 0.37 10.75 3.52
C GLU A 29 1.27 10.82 4.75
N LYS A 30 1.70 9.66 5.25
CA LYS A 30 2.55 9.55 6.42
C LYS A 30 3.89 8.91 6.04
N PRO A 31 4.98 9.27 6.74
CA PRO A 31 6.30 8.75 6.38
C PRO A 31 6.41 7.23 6.38
N ASP A 32 5.66 6.54 7.25
CA ASP A 32 5.70 5.09 7.35
C ASP A 32 4.55 4.41 6.62
N MET A 33 3.72 5.18 5.88
CA MET A 33 2.52 4.77 5.15
C MET A 33 1.39 4.21 6.02
N TRP A 34 1.68 3.59 7.17
CA TRP A 34 0.67 2.95 8.00
C TRP A 34 -0.25 3.98 8.66
N GLY A 35 -1.54 3.67 8.69
CA GLY A 35 -2.54 4.55 9.28
C GLY A 35 -2.85 5.77 8.43
N GLY A 36 -2.38 5.80 7.19
CA GLY A 36 -2.59 6.93 6.30
C GLY A 36 -2.93 6.49 4.89
N ARG A 37 -2.99 7.47 4.00
CA ARG A 37 -3.34 7.24 2.61
C ARG A 37 -2.09 7.07 1.76
N ILE A 38 -2.15 6.13 0.82
CA ILE A 38 -1.10 5.96 -0.17
C ILE A 38 -1.69 6.16 -1.56
N THR A 39 -0.87 6.61 -2.50
CA THR A 39 -1.25 6.77 -3.89
C THR A 39 -0.37 5.85 -4.73
N LEU A 40 -1.01 5.09 -5.59
CA LEU A 40 -0.32 4.16 -6.49
C LEU A 40 -0.03 4.86 -7.81
N ALA A 41 0.92 4.31 -8.58
CA ALA A 41 1.32 4.90 -9.86
C ALA A 41 0.18 5.01 -10.85
N ASN A 42 -0.82 4.12 -10.75
CA ASN A 42 -2.00 4.15 -11.64
C ASN A 42 -3.08 5.12 -11.19
N GLY A 43 -2.84 5.89 -10.11
CA GLY A 43 -3.79 6.88 -9.61
C GLY A 43 -4.71 6.39 -8.50
N TRP A 44 -4.67 5.11 -8.15
CA TRP A 44 -5.50 4.60 -7.06
C TRP A 44 -5.01 5.16 -5.74
N GLN A 45 -5.96 5.47 -4.85
CA GLN A 45 -5.66 5.88 -3.49
C GLN A 45 -6.25 4.86 -2.53
N LEU A 46 -5.42 4.40 -1.61
CA LEU A 46 -5.81 3.39 -0.62
C LEU A 46 -5.49 3.92 0.77
N GLU A 47 -6.35 3.58 1.72
CA GLU A 47 -6.10 3.88 3.12
C GLU A 47 -5.63 2.60 3.81
N LEU A 48 -4.47 2.66 4.43
CA LEU A 48 -3.89 1.51 5.12
C LEU A 48 -4.24 1.53 6.59
N PRO A 49 -4.35 0.36 7.24
CA PRO A 49 -4.59 0.32 8.68
C PRO A 49 -3.38 0.82 9.45
N ALA A 50 -3.60 1.21 10.69
CA ALA A 50 -2.52 1.63 11.57
C ALA A 50 -1.71 0.38 11.97
N MET A 51 -0.41 0.43 11.68
CA MET A 51 0.51 -0.66 11.99
C MET A 51 1.80 -0.05 12.51
N ALA A 52 2.63 -0.85 13.18
CA ALA A 52 3.93 -0.39 13.63
C ALA A 52 4.81 -0.04 12.43
N ALA A 53 5.61 1.01 12.55
CA ALA A 53 6.49 1.46 11.46
C ALA A 53 7.49 0.39 11.04
N ASP A 54 7.86 -0.51 11.95
CA ASP A 54 8.81 -1.59 11.69
C ASP A 54 8.12 -2.89 11.28
N THR A 55 6.86 -2.83 10.86
CA THR A 55 6.14 -4.00 10.38
C THR A 55 6.91 -4.67 9.23
N ALA A 56 7.15 -5.97 9.38
CA ALA A 56 7.92 -6.72 8.39
C ALA A 56 7.16 -6.82 7.06
N LEU A 57 7.89 -6.68 5.96
CA LEU A 57 7.33 -6.81 4.61
C LEU A 57 7.94 -8.05 3.94
N PRO A 58 7.22 -8.71 3.05
CA PRO A 58 5.85 -8.37 2.60
C PRO A 58 4.78 -8.71 3.64
N ILE A 59 3.69 -7.98 3.58
CA ILE A 59 2.55 -8.23 4.46
C ILE A 59 1.25 -7.96 3.71
N THR A 60 0.24 -8.80 3.93
CA THR A 60 -1.09 -8.58 3.38
C THR A 60 -1.96 -7.93 4.44
N VAL A 61 -2.57 -6.82 4.09
CA VAL A 61 -3.42 -6.06 5.01
C VAL A 61 -4.76 -5.75 4.35
N GLU A 62 -5.73 -5.43 5.19
CA GLU A 62 -7.02 -4.97 4.70
C GLU A 62 -6.94 -3.48 4.48
N ALA A 63 -7.01 -3.05 3.23
CA ALA A 63 -6.95 -1.64 2.86
C ALA A 63 -8.31 -1.16 2.37
N ARG A 64 -8.55 0.13 2.50
CA ARG A 64 -9.77 0.76 2.03
C ARG A 64 -9.46 1.57 0.78
N ARG A 65 -10.19 1.30 -0.31
CA ARG A 65 -10.02 2.05 -1.53
C ARG A 65 -10.75 3.38 -1.43
N LEU A 66 -10.02 4.48 -1.62
CA LEU A 66 -10.57 5.82 -1.50
C LEU A 66 -10.96 6.41 -2.86
N SER A 67 -10.18 6.10 -3.90
CA SER A 67 -10.48 6.57 -5.25
C SER A 67 -9.75 5.72 -6.27
N GLU A 68 -10.21 5.78 -7.50
CA GLU A 68 -9.57 5.11 -8.62
C GLU A 68 -8.50 5.97 -9.24
#